data_f705d8f639ca041440876add18f0c499
#
_entry.id   f705d8f639ca041440876add18f0c499
#
_cell.length_a   1.000
_cell.length_b   1.000
_cell.length_c   1.000
_cell.angle_alpha   90.00
_cell.angle_beta   90.00
_cell.angle_gamma   90.00
#
_symmetry.space_group_name_H-M   'P 1'
#
loop_
_entity.id
_entity.type
_entity.pdbx_description
1 polymer ?
#
loop_
_entity_poly.entity_id
_entity_poly.type
_entity_poly.pdbx_seq_one_letter_code
_entity_poly.pdbx_strand_id
1 'polypeptide(L)'
;MNKKTTFVALCLAMSLGSWAQTKQGGISPQMLSEIQKLQSQTPASKALFNAIAANNIDDLVKNHANQGPVDTHFSVETPAQSIHDQKSSGRCWMFSGFNVLRSNFAKAHGDSLKVELSHDYLFFYDQLEKANLMLQGVIDNAKKPIDDTRVQFFFKSPINDGGTFCGVADLADKYGVVPMSIVPETYSAENTSRISRLVASKLREFG
;
A
#
# COMPACT_ATOMS: atom_id res chain seq x y z
N MET A 1 -21.21 -29.64 -51.36
CA MET A 1 -21.59 -28.71 -50.31
C MET A 1 -20.72 -27.46 -50.45
N ASN A 2 -21.33 -26.31 -50.72
CA ASN A 2 -20.60 -25.11 -51.13
C ASN A 2 -19.83 -24.50 -49.91
N LYS A 3 -18.53 -24.16 -50.07
CA LYS A 3 -17.68 -23.59 -49.01
C LYS A 3 -18.31 -22.37 -48.28
N LYS A 4 -19.16 -21.62 -48.98
CA LYS A 4 -19.91 -20.49 -48.41
C LYS A 4 -21.01 -20.91 -47.44
N THR A 5 -21.71 -22.05 -47.74
CA THR A 5 -22.75 -22.59 -46.83
C THR A 5 -22.15 -23.20 -45.57
N THR A 6 -20.95 -23.76 -45.63
CA THR A 6 -20.25 -24.32 -44.47
C THR A 6 -19.75 -23.21 -43.56
N PHE A 7 -19.32 -22.08 -44.13
CA PHE A 7 -18.85 -20.93 -43.34
C PHE A 7 -20.00 -20.22 -42.59
N VAL A 8 -21.15 -20.06 -43.23
CA VAL A 8 -22.36 -19.48 -42.61
C VAL A 8 -22.89 -20.39 -41.49
N ALA A 9 -22.89 -21.70 -41.67
CA ALA A 9 -23.30 -22.66 -40.63
C ALA A 9 -22.34 -22.68 -39.45
N LEU A 10 -21.02 -22.48 -39.67
CA LEU A 10 -20.01 -22.38 -38.59
C LEU A 10 -20.14 -21.07 -37.79
N CYS A 11 -20.46 -19.96 -38.47
CA CYS A 11 -20.72 -18.68 -37.78
C CYS A 11 -22.03 -18.69 -36.96
N LEU A 12 -23.10 -19.36 -37.48
CA LEU A 12 -24.33 -19.55 -36.68
C LEU A 12 -24.11 -20.49 -35.49
N ALA A 13 -23.27 -21.51 -35.58
CA ALA A 13 -22.97 -22.41 -34.47
C ALA A 13 -22.13 -21.72 -33.38
N MET A 14 -21.27 -20.74 -33.73
CA MET A 14 -20.51 -19.97 -32.77
C MET A 14 -21.35 -18.89 -32.04
N SER A 15 -22.43 -18.43 -32.64
CA SER A 15 -23.36 -17.48 -31.99
C SER A 15 -24.26 -18.13 -30.93
N LEU A 16 -24.40 -19.47 -30.94
CA LEU A 16 -25.17 -20.19 -29.92
C LEU A 16 -24.36 -20.56 -28.68
N GLY A 17 -23.04 -20.35 -28.69
CA GLY A 17 -22.13 -20.67 -27.58
C GLY A 17 -21.94 -19.58 -26.55
N SER A 18 -22.57 -18.40 -26.65
CA SER A 18 -22.40 -17.30 -25.71
C SER A 18 -23.24 -17.43 -24.43
N TRP A 19 -23.82 -18.58 -24.16
CA TRP A 19 -24.60 -18.86 -22.92
C TRP A 19 -23.75 -19.58 -21.89
N ALA A 20 -22.53 -19.11 -21.68
CA ALA A 20 -21.59 -19.67 -20.70
C ALA A 20 -21.81 -19.10 -19.27
N GLN A 21 -22.99 -18.59 -18.97
CA GLN A 21 -23.38 -18.36 -17.57
C GLN A 21 -24.27 -19.52 -17.11
N THR A 22 -23.77 -20.31 -16.18
CA THR A 22 -24.57 -21.31 -15.47
C THR A 22 -25.83 -20.65 -14.95
N LYS A 23 -26.98 -21.36 -15.01
CA LYS A 23 -28.28 -20.87 -14.53
C LYS A 23 -28.30 -20.47 -13.03
N GLN A 24 -27.26 -20.78 -12.27
CA GLN A 24 -27.04 -20.36 -10.89
C GLN A 24 -26.02 -19.22 -10.85
N GLY A 25 -26.47 -18.01 -10.46
CA GLY A 25 -25.64 -16.84 -10.19
C GLY A 25 -25.62 -15.74 -11.24
N GLY A 26 -26.21 -15.94 -12.43
CA GLY A 26 -26.36 -14.87 -13.44
C GLY A 26 -27.60 -14.02 -13.23
N ILE A 27 -27.55 -12.76 -13.68
CA ILE A 27 -28.73 -11.87 -13.68
C ILE A 27 -29.72 -12.36 -14.72
N SER A 28 -30.90 -12.81 -14.29
CA SER A 28 -31.96 -13.22 -15.20
C SER A 28 -32.68 -12.01 -15.84
N PRO A 29 -33.37 -12.17 -16.98
CA PRO A 29 -34.17 -11.09 -17.56
C PRO A 29 -35.22 -10.54 -16.58
N GLN A 30 -35.78 -11.40 -15.72
CA GLN A 30 -36.72 -11.01 -14.68
C GLN A 30 -36.05 -10.11 -13.64
N MET A 31 -34.89 -10.51 -13.11
CA MET A 31 -34.09 -9.69 -12.19
C MET A 31 -33.72 -8.35 -12.79
N LEU A 32 -33.32 -8.33 -14.07
CA LEU A 32 -33.00 -7.08 -14.76
C LEU A 32 -34.22 -6.15 -14.83
N SER A 33 -35.40 -6.71 -15.16
CA SER A 33 -36.65 -5.94 -15.18
C SER A 33 -37.01 -5.37 -13.80
N GLU A 34 -36.81 -6.15 -12.75
CA GLU A 34 -37.06 -5.68 -11.36
C GLU A 34 -36.08 -4.57 -10.97
N ILE A 35 -34.79 -4.70 -11.27
CA ILE A 35 -33.77 -3.66 -11.04
C ILE A 35 -34.16 -2.37 -11.76
N GLN A 36 -34.59 -2.47 -13.02
CA GLN A 36 -35.03 -1.29 -13.78
C GLN A 36 -36.26 -0.61 -13.19
N LYS A 37 -37.23 -1.38 -12.63
CA LYS A 37 -38.39 -0.83 -11.94
C LYS A 37 -38.05 -0.11 -10.64
N LEU A 38 -36.99 -0.50 -9.95
CA LEU A 38 -36.49 0.15 -8.74
C LEU A 38 -35.84 1.51 -9.00
N GLN A 39 -35.52 1.84 -10.25
CA GLN A 39 -34.93 3.11 -10.61
C GLN A 39 -35.92 4.24 -10.38
N SER A 40 -35.70 5.03 -9.33
CA SER A 40 -36.51 6.21 -9.02
C SER A 40 -36.33 7.29 -10.10
N GLN A 41 -37.45 7.79 -10.63
CA GLN A 41 -37.48 8.86 -11.64
C GLN A 41 -37.85 10.23 -11.05
N THR A 42 -37.71 10.40 -9.74
CA THR A 42 -37.98 11.69 -9.09
C THR A 42 -36.96 12.75 -9.49
N PRO A 43 -37.31 14.06 -9.44
CA PRO A 43 -36.31 15.11 -9.66
C PRO A 43 -35.09 15.03 -8.76
N ALA A 44 -35.27 14.62 -7.51
CA ALA A 44 -34.19 14.43 -6.55
C ALA A 44 -33.24 13.28 -6.98
N SER A 45 -33.78 12.14 -7.43
CA SER A 45 -32.94 11.03 -7.89
C SER A 45 -32.19 11.35 -9.17
N LYS A 46 -32.78 12.16 -10.06
CA LYS A 46 -32.08 12.66 -11.26
C LYS A 46 -30.96 13.62 -10.90
N ALA A 47 -31.19 14.55 -9.97
CA ALA A 47 -30.16 15.48 -9.49
C ALA A 47 -28.99 14.73 -8.84
N LEU A 48 -29.30 13.73 -7.99
CA LEU A 48 -28.27 12.88 -7.37
C LEU A 48 -27.49 12.08 -8.41
N PHE A 49 -28.17 11.49 -9.39
CA PHE A 49 -27.51 10.77 -10.48
C PHE A 49 -26.54 11.67 -11.24
N ASN A 50 -27.00 12.88 -11.63
CA ASN A 50 -26.13 13.85 -12.33
C ASN A 50 -24.94 14.28 -11.46
N ALA A 51 -25.14 14.49 -10.17
CA ALA A 51 -24.08 14.83 -9.24
C ALA A 51 -23.02 13.71 -9.16
N ILE A 52 -23.45 12.46 -8.99
CA ILE A 52 -22.55 11.30 -8.93
C ILE A 52 -21.84 11.07 -10.27
N ALA A 53 -22.55 11.23 -11.39
CA ALA A 53 -21.97 11.01 -12.72
C ALA A 53 -20.94 12.06 -13.13
N ALA A 54 -21.04 13.27 -12.60
CA ALA A 54 -20.22 14.41 -13.03
C ALA A 54 -19.11 14.81 -12.03
N ASN A 55 -19.09 14.22 -10.82
CA ASN A 55 -18.16 14.62 -9.75
C ASN A 55 -17.49 13.43 -9.10
N ASN A 56 -16.38 13.69 -8.39
CA ASN A 56 -15.77 12.72 -7.52
C ASN A 56 -16.71 12.38 -6.34
N ILE A 57 -17.00 11.10 -6.15
CA ILE A 57 -17.89 10.61 -5.08
C ILE A 57 -17.35 11.01 -3.69
N ASP A 58 -16.04 10.97 -3.48
CA ASP A 58 -15.41 11.34 -2.21
C ASP A 58 -15.67 12.81 -1.82
N ASP A 59 -15.87 13.69 -2.79
CA ASP A 59 -16.24 15.07 -2.53
C ASP A 59 -17.74 15.24 -2.22
N LEU A 60 -18.59 14.42 -2.84
CA LEU A 60 -20.04 14.46 -2.61
C LEU A 60 -20.45 13.91 -1.25
N VAL A 61 -19.70 12.97 -0.68
CA VAL A 61 -20.04 12.37 0.64
C VAL A 61 -19.56 13.21 1.82
N LYS A 62 -18.77 14.26 1.59
CA LYS A 62 -18.32 15.17 2.64
C LYS A 62 -19.48 15.96 3.24
N ASN A 63 -19.70 15.79 4.54
CA ASN A 63 -20.69 16.62 5.24
C ASN A 63 -20.08 17.97 5.61
N HIS A 64 -20.37 18.98 4.83
CA HIS A 64 -19.88 20.36 5.04
C HIS A 64 -20.39 20.98 6.36
N ALA A 65 -21.51 20.51 6.90
CA ALA A 65 -22.00 20.98 8.18
C ALA A 65 -21.11 20.57 9.37
N ASN A 66 -20.29 19.53 9.19
CA ASN A 66 -19.35 19.05 10.20
C ASN A 66 -17.95 19.70 10.06
N GLN A 67 -17.75 20.60 9.11
CA GLN A 67 -16.50 21.34 8.94
C GLN A 67 -16.47 22.55 9.92
N GLY A 68 -16.25 22.24 11.18
CA GLY A 68 -15.95 23.28 12.19
C GLY A 68 -14.50 23.75 12.10
N PRO A 69 -14.15 24.88 12.73
CA PRO A 69 -12.76 25.28 12.87
C PRO A 69 -11.99 24.19 13.62
N VAL A 70 -10.84 23.81 13.08
CA VAL A 70 -9.93 22.88 13.78
C VAL A 70 -9.33 23.63 14.98
N ASP A 71 -9.54 23.11 16.18
CA ASP A 71 -8.84 23.62 17.36
C ASP A 71 -7.37 23.22 17.27
N THR A 72 -6.50 24.23 17.18
CA THR A 72 -5.04 24.07 17.10
C THR A 72 -4.33 24.34 18.41
N HIS A 73 -5.09 24.50 19.51
CA HIS A 73 -4.51 24.68 20.83
C HIS A 73 -4.06 23.34 21.42
N PHE A 74 -2.78 23.26 21.80
CA PHE A 74 -2.19 22.11 22.49
C PHE A 74 -1.63 22.56 23.83
N SER A 75 -1.95 21.82 24.91
CA SER A 75 -1.42 22.09 26.26
C SER A 75 0.06 21.70 26.40
N VAL A 76 0.57 20.84 25.53
CA VAL A 76 1.96 20.39 25.50
C VAL A 76 2.43 20.35 24.05
N GLU A 77 3.54 21.02 23.78
CA GLU A 77 4.18 21.01 22.47
C GLU A 77 5.61 20.47 22.58
N THR A 78 6.07 19.82 21.53
CA THR A 78 7.46 19.37 21.38
C THR A 78 8.23 20.34 20.49
N PRO A 79 9.58 20.44 20.61
CA PRO A 79 10.37 21.28 19.73
C PRO A 79 10.12 20.96 18.26
N ALA A 80 9.73 21.98 17.48
CA ALA A 80 9.45 21.83 16.05
C ALA A 80 10.71 21.46 15.28
N GLN A 81 10.64 20.41 14.49
CA GLN A 81 11.68 19.96 13.57
C GLN A 81 11.26 20.20 12.11
N SER A 82 12.22 20.11 11.18
CA SER A 82 11.94 20.16 9.74
C SER A 82 11.04 19.01 9.32
N ILE A 83 10.20 19.27 8.33
CA ILE A 83 9.33 18.27 7.71
C ILE A 83 10.09 17.57 6.59
N HIS A 84 10.03 16.25 6.57
CA HIS A 84 10.58 15.43 5.50
C HIS A 84 9.47 14.68 4.77
N ASP A 85 9.60 14.59 3.46
CA ASP A 85 8.69 13.86 2.60
C ASP A 85 9.26 12.46 2.32
N GLN A 86 8.53 11.40 2.69
CA GLN A 86 8.92 10.01 2.45
C GLN A 86 8.81 9.58 0.98
N LYS A 87 8.25 10.43 0.11
CA LYS A 87 7.99 10.15 -1.31
C LYS A 87 7.18 8.87 -1.51
N SER A 88 7.51 8.10 -2.55
CA SER A 88 6.85 6.83 -2.91
C SER A 88 7.48 5.64 -2.17
N SER A 89 7.60 5.74 -0.84
CA SER A 89 8.16 4.69 0.01
C SER A 89 7.24 4.37 1.19
N GLY A 90 7.28 3.14 1.71
CA GLY A 90 6.53 2.72 2.90
C GLY A 90 7.25 3.01 4.22
N ARG A 91 8.17 3.99 4.26
CA ARG A 91 9.01 4.32 5.41
C ARG A 91 8.38 5.29 6.42
N CYS A 92 7.06 5.52 6.37
CA CYS A 92 6.37 6.45 7.28
C CYS A 92 6.67 6.18 8.77
N TRP A 93 6.78 4.92 9.16
CA TRP A 93 7.15 4.48 10.51
C TRP A 93 8.53 5.01 10.94
N MET A 94 9.52 4.99 10.03
CA MET A 94 10.88 5.46 10.26
C MET A 94 10.93 6.99 10.32
N PHE A 95 10.24 7.67 9.42
CA PHE A 95 10.10 9.13 9.44
C PHE A 95 9.47 9.61 10.74
N SER A 96 8.40 8.93 11.20
CA SER A 96 7.75 9.23 12.48
C SER A 96 8.68 8.97 13.67
N GLY A 97 9.39 7.84 13.68
CA GLY A 97 10.38 7.52 14.72
C GLY A 97 11.51 8.55 14.79
N PHE A 98 12.05 8.95 13.63
CA PHE A 98 13.10 9.98 13.61
C PHE A 98 12.59 11.35 14.05
N ASN A 99 11.34 11.72 13.79
CA ASN A 99 10.78 12.94 14.33
C ASN A 99 10.80 12.95 15.87
N VAL A 100 10.51 11.81 16.51
CA VAL A 100 10.59 11.65 17.96
C VAL A 100 12.04 11.77 18.44
N LEU A 101 12.98 11.07 17.81
CA LEU A 101 14.40 11.12 18.15
C LEU A 101 14.96 12.56 18.02
N ARG A 102 14.67 13.24 16.92
CA ARG A 102 15.11 14.62 16.64
C ARG A 102 14.53 15.60 17.66
N SER A 103 13.25 15.49 17.97
CA SER A 103 12.57 16.33 18.94
C SER A 103 13.15 16.13 20.37
N ASN A 104 13.37 14.88 20.77
CA ASN A 104 14.00 14.56 22.06
C ASN A 104 15.43 15.05 22.13
N PHE A 105 16.19 14.93 21.07
CA PHE A 105 17.56 15.44 20.99
C PHE A 105 17.61 16.97 21.10
N ALA A 106 16.73 17.67 20.39
CA ALA A 106 16.60 19.11 20.46
C ALA A 106 16.23 19.55 21.89
N LYS A 107 15.26 18.89 22.52
CA LYS A 107 14.88 19.18 23.91
C LYS A 107 16.04 19.01 24.91
N ALA A 108 16.91 18.03 24.67
CA ALA A 108 18.06 17.77 25.55
C ALA A 108 19.22 18.74 25.34
N HIS A 109 19.38 19.32 24.15
CA HIS A 109 20.56 20.09 23.74
C HIS A 109 20.27 21.56 23.35
N GLY A 110 19.00 21.97 23.42
CA GLY A 110 18.53 23.31 23.06
C GLY A 110 17.44 23.22 22.01
N ASP A 111 16.25 23.71 22.30
CA ASP A 111 15.03 23.56 21.53
C ASP A 111 15.13 24.06 20.07
N SER A 112 16.05 24.99 19.79
CA SER A 112 16.29 25.50 18.44
C SER A 112 17.22 24.61 17.60
N LEU A 113 17.85 23.58 18.20
CA LEU A 113 18.79 22.71 17.47
C LEU A 113 18.03 21.79 16.51
N LYS A 114 18.32 21.93 15.23
CA LYS A 114 17.76 21.08 14.18
C LYS A 114 18.79 20.04 13.76
N VAL A 115 18.37 18.77 13.83
CA VAL A 115 19.19 17.64 13.45
C VAL A 115 18.54 16.94 12.25
N GLU A 116 19.31 16.71 11.21
CA GLU A 116 18.90 15.97 10.04
C GLU A 116 19.56 14.59 10.05
N LEU A 117 18.74 13.56 10.28
CA LEU A 117 19.16 12.16 10.32
C LEU A 117 18.88 11.45 8.99
N SER A 118 19.77 10.56 8.59
CA SER A 118 19.65 9.78 7.36
C SER A 118 18.64 8.66 7.52
N HIS A 119 17.50 8.74 6.84
CA HIS A 119 16.55 7.65 6.75
C HIS A 119 17.09 6.50 5.88
N ASP A 120 17.86 6.82 4.82
CA ASP A 120 18.42 5.81 3.91
C ASP A 120 19.41 4.88 4.62
N TYR A 121 20.26 5.43 5.51
CA TYR A 121 21.16 4.65 6.33
C TYR A 121 20.45 3.57 7.15
N LEU A 122 19.44 3.97 7.93
CA LEU A 122 18.73 3.05 8.80
C LEU A 122 17.81 2.10 8.01
N PHE A 123 17.27 2.58 6.89
CA PHE A 123 16.48 1.77 5.99
C PHE A 123 17.29 0.63 5.35
N PHE A 124 18.56 0.88 5.01
CA PHE A 124 19.45 -0.19 4.54
C PHE A 124 19.55 -1.34 5.57
N TYR A 125 19.75 -1.02 6.84
CA TYR A 125 19.85 -2.05 7.89
C TYR A 125 18.50 -2.72 8.15
N ASP A 126 17.39 -2.01 8.08
CA ASP A 126 16.05 -2.61 8.13
C ASP A 126 15.88 -3.68 7.04
N GLN A 127 16.26 -3.35 5.82
CA GLN A 127 16.16 -4.29 4.71
C GLN A 127 17.11 -5.49 4.87
N LEU A 128 18.29 -5.26 5.40
CA LEU A 128 19.27 -6.31 5.70
C LEU A 128 18.74 -7.27 6.78
N GLU A 129 18.17 -6.75 7.86
CA GLU A 129 17.58 -7.57 8.94
C GLU A 129 16.38 -8.39 8.44
N LYS A 130 15.51 -7.79 7.64
CA LYS A 130 14.38 -8.50 7.04
C LYS A 130 14.81 -9.58 6.07
N ALA A 131 15.85 -9.33 5.27
CA ALA A 131 16.43 -10.32 4.37
C ALA A 131 17.02 -11.49 5.15
N ASN A 132 17.76 -11.20 6.22
CA ASN A 132 18.32 -12.22 7.12
C ASN A 132 17.21 -13.04 7.79
N LEU A 133 16.17 -12.38 8.29
CA LEU A 133 15.01 -13.06 8.90
C LEU A 133 14.32 -14.03 7.92
N MET A 134 14.14 -13.59 6.66
CA MET A 134 13.57 -14.45 5.62
C MET A 134 14.44 -15.69 5.37
N LEU A 135 15.73 -15.49 5.15
CA LEU A 135 16.66 -16.60 4.87
C LEU A 135 16.77 -17.56 6.07
N GLN A 136 16.86 -17.03 7.29
CA GLN A 136 16.85 -17.86 8.49
C GLN A 136 15.53 -18.64 8.63
N GLY A 137 14.40 -17.98 8.36
CA GLY A 137 13.09 -18.61 8.38
C GLY A 137 12.97 -19.77 7.36
N VAL A 138 13.59 -19.64 6.19
CA VAL A 138 13.66 -20.73 5.19
C VAL A 138 14.52 -21.87 5.71
N ILE A 139 15.72 -21.60 6.26
CA ILE A 139 16.60 -22.60 6.84
C ILE A 139 15.88 -23.39 7.96
N ASP A 140 15.25 -22.69 8.88
CA ASP A 140 14.54 -23.29 10.02
C ASP A 140 13.37 -24.19 9.61
N ASN A 141 12.81 -23.94 8.43
CA ASN A 141 11.68 -24.69 7.87
C ASN A 141 12.05 -25.57 6.67
N ALA A 142 13.32 -25.76 6.34
CA ALA A 142 13.80 -26.47 5.15
C ALA A 142 13.30 -27.93 5.04
N LYS A 143 12.90 -28.55 6.15
CA LYS A 143 12.35 -29.92 6.17
C LYS A 143 10.82 -29.97 5.95
N LYS A 144 10.16 -28.83 5.88
CA LYS A 144 8.72 -28.76 5.69
C LYS A 144 8.36 -28.74 4.21
N PRO A 145 7.16 -29.23 3.87
CA PRO A 145 6.69 -29.17 2.47
C PRO A 145 6.44 -27.71 2.04
N ILE A 146 6.53 -27.48 0.73
CA ILE A 146 6.40 -26.14 0.13
C ILE A 146 5.03 -25.48 0.40
N ASP A 147 3.99 -26.26 0.66
CA ASP A 147 2.65 -25.80 0.99
C ASP A 147 2.44 -25.55 2.51
N ASP A 148 3.43 -25.79 3.35
CA ASP A 148 3.38 -25.39 4.76
C ASP A 148 3.19 -23.87 4.88
N THR A 149 2.28 -23.43 5.74
CA THR A 149 1.90 -22.03 5.90
C THR A 149 3.09 -21.12 6.25
N ARG A 150 4.07 -21.60 7.04
CA ARG A 150 5.26 -20.83 7.40
C ARG A 150 6.21 -20.67 6.22
N VAL A 151 6.40 -21.74 5.43
CA VAL A 151 7.19 -21.69 4.22
C VAL A 151 6.56 -20.71 3.24
N GLN A 152 5.26 -20.83 3.00
CA GLN A 152 4.52 -19.92 2.14
C GLN A 152 4.62 -18.47 2.60
N PHE A 153 4.60 -18.19 3.89
CA PHE A 153 4.74 -16.84 4.43
C PHE A 153 6.05 -16.18 4.00
N PHE A 154 7.19 -16.86 4.17
CA PHE A 154 8.49 -16.31 3.80
C PHE A 154 8.65 -16.11 2.30
N PHE A 155 8.16 -17.02 1.47
CA PHE A 155 8.26 -16.91 0.02
C PHE A 155 7.24 -15.92 -0.58
N LYS A 156 6.07 -15.77 0.02
CA LYS A 156 5.05 -14.83 -0.45
C LYS A 156 5.47 -13.37 -0.24
N SER A 157 6.03 -13.06 0.92
CA SER A 157 6.43 -11.71 1.30
C SER A 157 7.85 -11.68 1.90
N PRO A 158 8.88 -11.92 1.07
CA PRO A 158 10.27 -12.03 1.54
C PRO A 158 10.78 -10.78 2.22
N ILE A 159 10.31 -9.61 1.77
CA ILE A 159 10.76 -8.30 2.24
C ILE A 159 9.65 -7.27 2.02
N ASN A 160 9.61 -6.24 2.85
CA ASN A 160 8.73 -5.08 2.70
C ASN A 160 9.40 -3.84 3.30
N ASP A 161 8.87 -2.66 3.01
CA ASP A 161 9.36 -1.37 3.50
C ASP A 161 8.61 -0.83 4.72
N GLY A 162 7.57 -1.53 5.19
CA GLY A 162 6.82 -1.20 6.40
C GLY A 162 7.55 -1.55 7.70
N GLY A 163 7.13 -0.96 8.81
CA GLY A 163 7.70 -1.23 10.12
C GLY A 163 6.91 -0.54 11.24
N THR A 164 7.49 -0.53 12.44
CA THR A 164 6.89 0.01 13.66
C THR A 164 7.88 0.94 14.39
N PHE A 165 7.38 1.71 15.36
CA PHE A 165 8.23 2.56 16.21
C PHE A 165 9.29 1.74 16.96
N CYS A 166 8.94 0.57 17.50
CA CYS A 166 9.91 -0.32 18.15
C CYS A 166 11.04 -0.71 17.19
N GLY A 167 10.70 -0.97 15.91
CA GLY A 167 11.73 -1.27 14.91
C GLY A 167 12.71 -0.11 14.69
N VAL A 168 12.25 1.15 14.75
CA VAL A 168 13.19 2.30 14.70
C VAL A 168 14.09 2.31 15.92
N ALA A 169 13.54 2.09 17.11
CA ALA A 169 14.33 2.09 18.34
C ALA A 169 15.38 0.97 18.33
N ASP A 170 14.99 -0.24 17.97
CA ASP A 170 15.90 -1.42 17.92
C ASP A 170 17.01 -1.22 16.88
N LEU A 171 16.67 -0.68 15.71
CA LEU A 171 17.66 -0.41 14.65
C LEU A 171 18.61 0.73 15.06
N ALA A 172 18.09 1.80 15.68
CA ALA A 172 18.90 2.91 16.15
C ALA A 172 19.83 2.50 17.30
N ASP A 173 19.39 1.65 18.20
CA ASP A 173 20.21 1.09 19.27
C ASP A 173 21.32 0.18 18.74
N LYS A 174 20.99 -0.68 17.76
CA LYS A 174 21.92 -1.66 17.19
C LYS A 174 22.94 -1.06 16.23
N TYR A 175 22.52 -0.15 15.36
CA TYR A 175 23.34 0.38 14.25
C TYR A 175 23.69 1.85 14.39
N GLY A 176 23.09 2.53 15.34
CA GLY A 176 23.21 3.97 15.48
C GLY A 176 22.42 4.75 14.44
N VAL A 177 22.62 6.05 14.45
CA VAL A 177 22.06 6.98 13.45
C VAL A 177 23.18 7.88 12.94
N VAL A 178 23.09 8.32 11.69
CA VAL A 178 24.08 9.20 11.07
C VAL A 178 23.40 10.46 10.50
N PRO A 179 24.13 11.57 10.40
CA PRO A 179 23.60 12.76 9.73
C PRO A 179 23.27 12.48 8.26
N MET A 180 22.20 13.10 7.76
CA MET A 180 21.78 13.01 6.36
C MET A 180 22.88 13.49 5.37
N SER A 181 23.76 14.39 5.80
CA SER A 181 24.89 14.85 5.01
C SER A 181 25.95 13.76 4.74
N ILE A 182 25.99 12.71 5.57
CA ILE A 182 26.92 11.58 5.40
C ILE A 182 26.33 10.52 4.48
N VAL A 183 25.05 10.19 4.65
CA VAL A 183 24.31 9.26 3.80
C VAL A 183 23.02 9.97 3.35
N PRO A 184 23.03 10.66 2.22
CA PRO A 184 21.87 11.34 1.69
C PRO A 184 20.82 10.36 1.17
N GLU A 185 19.58 10.83 1.04
CA GLU A 185 18.49 10.06 0.42
C GLU A 185 18.86 9.67 -1.02
N THR A 186 18.52 8.44 -1.40
CA THR A 186 18.69 7.93 -2.76
C THR A 186 17.34 7.80 -3.48
N TYR A 187 17.36 7.86 -4.80
CA TYR A 187 16.16 7.62 -5.60
C TYR A 187 15.50 6.28 -5.28
N SER A 188 16.28 5.22 -5.04
CA SER A 188 15.75 3.89 -4.72
C SER A 188 15.10 3.82 -3.34
N ALA A 189 15.61 4.56 -2.35
CA ALA A 189 15.00 4.68 -1.03
C ALA A 189 13.73 5.55 -1.07
N GLU A 190 13.71 6.58 -1.89
CA GLU A 190 12.51 7.39 -2.14
C GLU A 190 11.43 6.67 -2.97
N ASN A 191 11.79 5.59 -3.71
CA ASN A 191 10.92 4.83 -4.62
C ASN A 191 11.09 3.32 -4.42
N THR A 192 10.70 2.82 -3.26
CA THR A 192 11.03 1.48 -2.76
C THR A 192 10.46 0.31 -3.55
N SER A 193 9.36 0.50 -4.28
CA SER A 193 8.66 -0.59 -4.99
C SER A 193 9.54 -1.38 -5.97
N ARG A 194 10.48 -0.73 -6.66
CA ARG A 194 11.35 -1.40 -7.62
C ARG A 194 12.45 -2.21 -6.93
N ILE A 195 13.14 -1.59 -5.97
CA ILE A 195 14.22 -2.26 -5.24
C ILE A 195 13.67 -3.43 -4.42
N SER A 196 12.53 -3.27 -3.75
CA SER A 196 11.88 -4.35 -2.99
C SER A 196 11.56 -5.56 -3.86
N ARG A 197 11.06 -5.36 -5.09
CA ARG A 197 10.80 -6.48 -6.01
C ARG A 197 12.08 -7.20 -6.43
N LEU A 198 13.16 -6.46 -6.71
CA LEU A 198 14.44 -7.04 -7.11
C LEU A 198 15.05 -7.85 -5.96
N VAL A 199 15.07 -7.29 -4.75
CA VAL A 199 15.57 -7.98 -3.55
C VAL A 199 14.72 -9.21 -3.25
N ALA A 200 13.38 -9.09 -3.29
CA ALA A 200 12.48 -10.21 -3.08
C ALA A 200 12.69 -11.35 -4.10
N SER A 201 12.99 -11.01 -5.37
CA SER A 201 13.33 -12.02 -6.38
C SER A 201 14.62 -12.75 -6.03
N LYS A 202 15.66 -12.00 -5.63
CA LYS A 202 16.93 -12.61 -5.23
C LYS A 202 16.83 -13.45 -3.96
N LEU A 203 16.08 -13.01 -2.98
CA LEU A 203 15.84 -13.79 -1.76
C LEU A 203 15.13 -15.11 -2.05
N ARG A 204 14.19 -15.14 -3.01
CA ARG A 204 13.55 -16.38 -3.45
C ARG A 204 14.48 -17.33 -4.21
N GLU A 205 15.51 -16.80 -4.89
CA GLU A 205 16.52 -17.60 -5.57
C GLU A 205 17.48 -18.28 -4.57
N PHE A 206 17.70 -17.68 -3.42
CA PHE A 206 18.60 -18.20 -2.38
C PHE A 206 17.93 -19.10 -1.34
N GLY A 207 16.60 -18.97 -1.19
CA GLY A 207 15.81 -19.78 -0.25
C GLY A 207 15.18 -20.98 -0.93
#